data_3e879291886bbba23589820e35e3c21e
#
_entry.id   3e879291886bbba23589820e35e3c21e
#
_cell.length_a   1.000
_cell.length_b   1.000
_cell.length_c   1.000
_cell.angle_alpha   90.00
_cell.angle_beta   90.00
_cell.angle_gamma   90.00
#
_symmetry.space_group_name_H-M   'P 1'
#
loop_
_entity.id
_entity.type
_entity.pdbx_description
1 polymer ?
#
loop_
_entity_poly.entity_id
_entity_poly.type
_entity_poly.pdbx_seq_one_letter_code
_entity_poly.pdbx_strand_id
1 'polypeptide(L)'
;MRTRRSTHTVMTHRHGSRVSRSDGLPRRIDFDDGSHIDYAYSADGEKLRVDYYLNPYTPAVPDGEEFGIACDSSQLVHMWREYAGNRVYENGVLSRLLFDGGYVSFGDSGEPTYHYYIKDYLGNNRIVADAHGNVEEVNHYNPYGALMGDSRNAATQPYKY
;
A
#
# COMPACT_ATOMS: atom_id res chain seq x y z
N MET A 1 -0.37 -18.71 -2.48
CA MET A 1 -0.49 -17.38 -3.08
C MET A 1 -0.74 -16.40 -1.94
N ARG A 2 0.28 -15.66 -1.51
CA ARG A 2 0.16 -14.80 -0.32
C ARG A 2 -0.49 -13.49 -0.72
N THR A 3 -1.65 -13.22 -0.17
CA THR A 3 -2.39 -11.95 -0.33
C THR A 3 -1.48 -10.79 0.03
N ARG A 4 -1.26 -9.88 -0.91
CA ARG A 4 -0.54 -8.61 -0.68
C ARG A 4 -1.30 -7.80 0.36
N ARG A 5 -0.79 -7.78 1.58
CA ARG A 5 -1.27 -6.81 2.57
C ARG A 5 -0.84 -5.42 2.11
N SER A 6 -1.78 -4.52 2.05
CA SER A 6 -1.52 -3.11 1.82
C SER A 6 -0.43 -2.61 2.78
N THR A 7 0.50 -1.84 2.29
CA THR A 7 1.59 -1.22 3.06
C THR A 7 1.11 -0.49 4.31
N HIS A 8 -0.13 -0.03 4.30
CA HIS A 8 -0.73 0.65 5.44
C HIS A 8 -1.03 -0.29 6.60
N THR A 9 -1.46 -1.52 6.31
CA THR A 9 -1.74 -2.55 7.34
C THR A 9 -0.45 -3.09 7.97
N VAL A 10 0.65 -3.15 7.20
CA VAL A 10 1.95 -3.58 7.71
C VAL A 10 2.54 -2.57 8.72
N MET A 11 2.27 -1.26 8.54
CA MET A 11 2.77 -0.22 9.44
C MET A 11 2.05 -0.17 10.80
N THR A 12 0.79 -0.57 10.88
CA THR A 12 0.00 -0.45 12.12
C THR A 12 0.24 -1.58 13.13
N HIS A 13 0.87 -2.67 12.74
CA HIS A 13 1.05 -3.85 13.60
C HIS A 13 2.52 -4.15 13.98
N ARG A 14 3.47 -3.28 13.60
CA ARG A 14 4.87 -3.45 13.97
C ARG A 14 5.23 -2.49 15.10
N HIS A 15 5.43 -2.99 16.31
CA HIS A 15 5.99 -2.26 17.44
C HIS A 15 7.47 -1.98 17.15
N GLY A 16 7.92 -0.76 17.49
CA GLY A 16 9.31 -0.39 17.33
C GLY A 16 9.71 -0.08 15.89
N SER A 17 9.32 1.07 15.35
CA SER A 17 9.86 1.57 14.09
C SER A 17 10.70 2.82 14.31
N ARG A 18 11.86 2.87 13.64
CA ARG A 18 12.71 4.06 13.59
C ARG A 18 12.57 4.71 12.22
N VAL A 19 12.24 6.00 12.20
CA VAL A 19 12.07 6.78 10.97
C VAL A 19 13.21 7.76 10.81
N SER A 20 13.99 7.63 9.73
CA SER A 20 14.93 8.65 9.30
C SER A 20 14.25 9.60 8.31
N ARG A 21 14.55 10.90 8.41
CA ARG A 21 13.94 11.95 7.60
C ARG A 21 14.99 12.86 6.96
N SER A 22 14.67 13.37 5.77
CA SER A 22 15.37 14.47 5.15
C SER A 22 14.33 15.46 4.63
N ASP A 23 14.52 16.75 4.89
CA ASP A 23 13.64 17.84 4.46
C ASP A 23 12.16 17.63 4.87
N GLY A 24 11.97 17.04 6.06
CA GLY A 24 10.64 16.74 6.60
C GLY A 24 9.99 15.47 6.04
N LEU A 25 10.56 14.86 4.99
CA LEU A 25 10.04 13.65 4.37
C LEU A 25 10.72 12.38 4.91
N PRO A 26 9.98 11.28 5.13
CA PRO A 26 10.57 10.02 5.56
C PRO A 26 11.45 9.46 4.44
N ARG A 27 12.72 9.20 4.72
CA ARG A 27 13.65 8.56 3.77
C ARG A 27 13.74 7.07 3.99
N ARG A 28 13.66 6.65 5.26
CA ARG A 28 13.73 5.24 5.62
C ARG A 28 12.93 4.97 6.89
N ILE A 29 12.27 3.83 6.92
CA ILE A 29 11.61 3.27 8.09
C ILE A 29 12.22 1.90 8.35
N ASP A 30 12.83 1.71 9.49
CA ASP A 30 13.37 0.42 9.95
C ASP A 30 12.43 -0.19 10.97
N PHE A 31 12.23 -1.50 10.90
CA PHE A 31 11.41 -2.30 11.81
C PHE A 31 12.31 -3.25 12.62
N ASP A 32 11.87 -3.62 13.83
CA ASP A 32 12.64 -4.45 14.75
C ASP A 32 12.90 -5.88 14.23
N ASP A 33 12.11 -6.35 13.26
CA ASP A 33 12.30 -7.64 12.60
C ASP A 33 13.35 -7.62 11.46
N GLY A 34 14.08 -6.51 11.31
CA GLY A 34 15.06 -6.29 10.24
C GLY A 34 14.45 -5.83 8.90
N SER A 35 13.13 -5.83 8.77
CA SER A 35 12.47 -5.23 7.59
C SER A 35 12.72 -3.73 7.54
N HIS A 36 12.74 -3.16 6.34
CA HIS A 36 12.79 -1.70 6.18
C HIS A 36 12.10 -1.24 4.89
N ILE A 37 11.78 0.04 4.85
CA ILE A 37 11.18 0.68 3.68
C ILE A 37 12.00 1.93 3.36
N ASP A 38 12.46 2.03 2.12
CA ASP A 38 13.18 3.19 1.60
C ASP A 38 12.29 4.00 0.67
N TYR A 39 12.41 5.33 0.74
CA TYR A 39 11.62 6.27 -0.07
C TYR A 39 12.54 7.17 -0.88
N ALA A 40 12.22 7.33 -2.17
CA ALA A 40 12.85 8.31 -3.05
C ALA A 40 11.83 9.38 -3.46
N TYR A 41 12.27 10.64 -3.43
CA TYR A 41 11.45 11.80 -3.78
C TYR A 41 12.18 12.65 -4.83
N SER A 42 11.39 13.38 -5.62
CA SER A 42 11.88 14.46 -6.46
C SER A 42 12.38 15.64 -5.61
N ALA A 43 12.99 16.64 -6.26
CA ALA A 43 13.40 17.88 -5.61
C ALA A 43 12.20 18.67 -5.03
N ASP A 44 11.02 18.52 -5.62
CA ASP A 44 9.77 19.17 -5.21
C ASP A 44 9.00 18.38 -4.13
N GLY A 45 9.55 17.24 -3.67
CA GLY A 45 8.95 16.42 -2.63
C GLY A 45 7.91 15.41 -3.14
N GLU A 46 7.76 15.24 -4.46
CA GLU A 46 6.90 14.21 -5.03
C GLU A 46 7.54 12.83 -4.82
N LYS A 47 6.75 11.85 -4.36
CA LYS A 47 7.23 10.49 -4.15
C LYS A 47 7.40 9.77 -5.49
N LEU A 48 8.64 9.41 -5.81
CA LEU A 48 8.99 8.74 -7.07
C LEU A 48 9.07 7.23 -6.92
N ARG A 49 9.56 6.75 -5.76
CA ARG A 49 9.77 5.32 -5.55
C ARG A 49 9.69 4.94 -4.08
N VAL A 50 9.23 3.72 -3.84
CA VAL A 50 9.26 3.06 -2.53
C VAL A 50 9.83 1.66 -2.71
N ASP A 51 10.89 1.35 -1.99
CA ASP A 51 11.48 0.02 -1.93
C ASP A 51 11.12 -0.62 -0.59
N TYR A 52 10.62 -1.85 -0.63
CA TYR A 52 10.22 -2.65 0.52
C TYR A 52 11.18 -3.82 0.66
N TYR A 53 11.85 -3.91 1.79
CA TYR A 53 12.69 -5.03 2.17
C TYR A 53 12.03 -5.72 3.36
N LEU A 54 11.39 -6.86 3.11
CA LEU A 54 10.52 -7.53 4.06
C LEU A 54 11.11 -8.84 4.54
N ASN A 55 11.14 -9.04 5.86
CA ASN A 55 11.49 -10.32 6.46
C ASN A 55 10.40 -11.37 6.11
N PRO A 56 10.75 -12.43 5.36
CA PRO A 56 9.79 -13.48 4.98
C PRO A 56 9.37 -14.38 6.15
N TYR A 57 10.11 -14.34 7.26
CA TYR A 57 9.93 -15.21 8.42
C TYR A 57 9.12 -14.57 9.56
N THR A 58 8.67 -13.32 9.39
CA THR A 58 7.83 -12.71 10.42
C THR A 58 6.47 -13.41 10.44
N PRO A 59 6.14 -14.19 11.48
CA PRO A 59 4.84 -14.80 11.59
C PRO A 59 3.77 -13.72 11.76
N ALA A 60 2.59 -13.92 11.18
CA ALA A 60 1.41 -13.18 11.55
C ALA A 60 0.96 -13.70 12.93
N VAL A 61 1.40 -13.05 14.00
CA VAL A 61 1.00 -13.44 15.37
C VAL A 61 -0.37 -12.81 15.65
N PRO A 62 -1.37 -13.60 16.08
CA PRO A 62 -2.55 -13.05 16.70
C PRO A 62 -2.17 -12.55 18.10
N ASP A 63 -2.49 -11.29 18.37
CA ASP A 63 -2.41 -10.60 19.68
C ASP A 63 -1.35 -11.06 20.70
N GLY A 64 -0.25 -10.30 20.80
CA GLY A 64 0.35 -10.01 22.10
C GLY A 64 1.76 -10.51 22.37
N GLU A 65 2.38 -11.40 21.60
CA GLU A 65 3.79 -11.80 21.81
C GLU A 65 4.56 -11.83 20.47
N GLU A 66 5.33 -10.78 20.23
CA GLU A 66 6.23 -10.71 19.07
C GLU A 66 7.57 -11.38 19.37
N PHE A 67 7.76 -12.58 18.87
CA PHE A 67 9.09 -13.10 18.62
C PHE A 67 9.42 -12.89 17.14
N GLY A 68 9.82 -11.67 16.77
CA GLY A 68 10.42 -11.40 15.48
C GLY A 68 11.79 -12.08 15.43
N ILE A 69 11.94 -13.13 14.60
CA ILE A 69 13.26 -13.67 14.29
C ILE A 69 13.94 -12.62 13.42
N ALA A 70 15.01 -11.99 13.93
CA ALA A 70 15.81 -11.09 13.13
C ALA A 70 16.38 -11.86 11.93
N CYS A 71 16.17 -11.31 10.73
CA CYS A 71 16.60 -11.89 9.48
C CYS A 71 17.88 -11.18 9.02
N ASP A 72 18.83 -11.93 8.47
CA ASP A 72 19.97 -11.34 7.78
C ASP A 72 19.45 -10.54 6.56
N SER A 73 20.08 -9.39 6.30
CA SER A 73 19.72 -8.51 5.18
C SER A 73 19.73 -9.22 3.81
N SER A 74 20.50 -10.30 3.66
CA SER A 74 20.54 -11.14 2.45
C SER A 74 19.29 -11.99 2.23
N GLN A 75 18.45 -12.15 3.25
CA GLN A 75 17.24 -12.96 3.21
C GLN A 75 15.96 -12.14 3.04
N LEU A 76 16.07 -10.82 3.03
CA LEU A 76 14.92 -9.93 2.85
C LEU A 76 14.34 -10.05 1.43
N VAL A 77 13.03 -10.12 1.37
CA VAL A 77 12.31 -10.06 0.08
C VAL A 77 12.24 -8.61 -0.36
N HIS A 78 12.83 -8.31 -1.51
CA HIS A 78 12.81 -6.97 -2.09
C HIS A 78 11.65 -6.83 -3.09
N MET A 79 10.84 -5.81 -2.91
CA MET A 79 9.79 -5.38 -3.83
C MET A 79 9.83 -3.86 -3.91
N TRP A 80 9.47 -3.29 -5.07
CA TRP A 80 9.42 -1.84 -5.19
C TRP A 80 8.20 -1.37 -5.96
N ARG A 81 7.87 -0.12 -5.72
CA ARG A 81 6.81 0.60 -6.44
C ARG A 81 7.36 1.94 -6.91
N GLU A 82 7.14 2.24 -8.19
CA GLU A 82 7.52 3.49 -8.81
C GLU A 82 6.28 4.26 -9.24
N TYR A 83 6.37 5.59 -9.15
CA TYR A 83 5.32 6.52 -9.49
C TYR A 83 5.81 7.46 -10.59
N ALA A 84 5.10 7.52 -11.70
CA ALA A 84 5.39 8.39 -12.83
C ALA A 84 4.11 9.12 -13.26
N GLY A 85 3.83 10.26 -12.61
CA GLY A 85 2.56 10.96 -12.73
C GLY A 85 1.41 10.06 -12.27
N ASN A 86 0.49 9.74 -13.18
CA ASN A 86 -0.66 8.88 -12.88
C ASN A 86 -0.40 7.36 -13.07
N ARG A 87 0.84 6.98 -13.42
CA ARG A 87 1.22 5.58 -13.61
C ARG A 87 1.89 5.02 -12.37
N VAL A 88 1.51 3.81 -12.00
CA VAL A 88 2.10 3.07 -10.87
C VAL A 88 2.67 1.77 -11.41
N TYR A 89 3.96 1.60 -11.21
CA TYR A 89 4.68 0.37 -11.55
C TYR A 89 4.95 -0.43 -10.27
N GLU A 90 4.83 -1.73 -10.36
CA GLU A 90 5.21 -2.65 -9.27
C GLU A 90 6.26 -3.63 -9.82
N ASN A 91 7.46 -3.63 -9.22
CA ASN A 91 8.59 -4.43 -9.67
C ASN A 91 8.93 -4.23 -11.16
N GLY A 92 8.84 -2.97 -11.63
CA GLY A 92 9.15 -2.59 -13.01
C GLY A 92 8.03 -2.87 -14.04
N VAL A 93 6.89 -3.44 -13.61
CA VAL A 93 5.75 -3.71 -14.49
C VAL A 93 4.64 -2.70 -14.21
N LEU A 94 4.02 -2.15 -15.26
CA LEU A 94 2.86 -1.25 -15.12
C LEU A 94 1.72 -2.01 -14.41
N SER A 95 1.40 -1.58 -13.20
CA SER A 95 0.36 -2.20 -12.37
C SER A 95 -0.96 -1.43 -12.45
N ARG A 96 -0.88 -0.08 -12.44
CA ARG A 96 -2.07 0.76 -12.44
C ARG A 96 -1.87 2.06 -13.22
N LEU A 97 -2.96 2.53 -13.80
CA LEU A 97 -3.10 3.87 -14.37
C LEU A 97 -4.23 4.57 -13.64
N LEU A 98 -3.94 5.66 -12.93
CA LEU A 98 -4.93 6.41 -12.14
C LEU A 98 -5.60 7.46 -13.01
N PHE A 99 -6.91 7.69 -12.80
CA PHE A 99 -7.65 8.81 -13.39
C PHE A 99 -8.64 9.35 -12.35
N ASP A 100 -9.27 10.49 -12.60
CA ASP A 100 -10.09 11.19 -11.60
C ASP A 100 -11.25 10.35 -11.04
N GLY A 101 -11.89 9.56 -11.88
CA GLY A 101 -13.04 8.71 -11.49
C GLY A 101 -12.67 7.27 -11.12
N GLY A 102 -11.37 6.90 -11.03
CA GLY A 102 -11.01 5.50 -10.76
C GLY A 102 -9.58 5.14 -11.14
N TYR A 103 -9.39 3.90 -11.54
CA TYR A 103 -8.10 3.41 -12.04
C TYR A 103 -8.30 2.23 -13.01
N VAL A 104 -7.29 2.01 -13.83
CA VAL A 104 -7.15 0.78 -14.62
C VAL A 104 -6.08 -0.06 -13.95
N SER A 105 -6.34 -1.32 -13.70
CA SER A 105 -5.33 -2.30 -13.29
C SER A 105 -4.93 -3.20 -14.44
N PHE A 106 -3.67 -3.61 -14.44
CA PHE A 106 -3.11 -4.54 -15.42
C PHE A 106 -2.70 -5.81 -14.69
N GLY A 107 -3.34 -6.93 -15.05
CA GLY A 107 -2.99 -8.25 -14.55
C GLY A 107 -1.74 -8.82 -15.22
N ASP A 108 -1.37 -10.03 -14.88
CA ASP A 108 -0.21 -10.73 -15.45
C ASP A 108 -0.33 -10.94 -16.98
N SER A 109 -1.55 -10.96 -17.50
CA SER A 109 -1.84 -11.02 -18.94
C SER A 109 -1.65 -9.69 -19.67
N GLY A 110 -1.53 -8.57 -18.93
CA GLY A 110 -1.50 -7.21 -19.47
C GLY A 110 -2.88 -6.67 -19.89
N GLU A 111 -3.96 -7.45 -19.72
CA GLU A 111 -5.30 -6.99 -20.04
C GLU A 111 -5.78 -5.94 -19.04
N PRO A 112 -6.36 -4.82 -19.52
CA PRO A 112 -6.82 -3.74 -18.66
C PRO A 112 -8.14 -4.10 -17.99
N THR A 113 -8.23 -3.88 -16.67
CA THR A 113 -9.47 -3.95 -15.90
C THR A 113 -9.78 -2.58 -15.33
N TYR A 114 -10.99 -2.08 -15.61
CA TYR A 114 -11.43 -0.75 -15.20
C TYR A 114 -12.16 -0.81 -13.87
N HIS A 115 -11.79 0.11 -12.98
CA HIS A 115 -12.35 0.26 -11.64
C HIS A 115 -12.79 1.71 -11.44
N TYR A 116 -14.02 1.90 -10.98
CA TYR A 116 -14.66 3.21 -10.84
C TYR A 116 -14.92 3.53 -9.37
N TYR A 117 -14.68 4.79 -8.99
CA TYR A 117 -14.95 5.28 -7.65
C TYR A 117 -16.33 5.93 -7.54
N ILE A 118 -17.05 5.56 -6.50
CA ILE A 118 -18.21 6.34 -6.02
C ILE A 118 -17.73 7.05 -4.76
N LYS A 119 -17.62 8.37 -4.87
CA LYS A 119 -17.09 9.24 -3.81
C LYS A 119 -18.22 9.86 -2.99
N ASP A 120 -17.94 10.15 -1.73
CA ASP A 120 -18.82 11.00 -0.92
C ASP A 120 -18.57 12.50 -1.22
N TYR A 121 -19.33 13.37 -0.55
CA TYR A 121 -19.24 14.81 -0.72
C TYR A 121 -17.90 15.42 -0.25
N LEU A 122 -17.09 14.67 0.49
CA LEU A 122 -15.74 15.08 0.92
C LEU A 122 -14.65 14.55 -0.03
N GLY A 123 -15.03 13.75 -1.05
CA GLY A 123 -14.09 13.16 -2.00
C GLY A 123 -13.56 11.80 -1.60
N ASN A 124 -13.98 11.21 -0.47
CA ASN A 124 -13.53 9.90 -0.05
C ASN A 124 -14.13 8.79 -0.92
N ASN A 125 -13.33 7.81 -1.33
CA ASN A 125 -13.75 6.68 -2.11
C ASN A 125 -14.59 5.72 -1.26
N ARG A 126 -15.93 5.79 -1.36
CA ARG A 126 -16.87 4.97 -0.59
C ARG A 126 -17.07 3.59 -1.19
N ILE A 127 -17.10 3.51 -2.51
CA ILE A 127 -17.29 2.26 -3.25
C ILE A 127 -16.31 2.23 -4.40
N VAL A 128 -15.79 1.04 -4.69
CA VAL A 128 -15.11 0.72 -5.94
C VAL A 128 -15.96 -0.30 -6.67
N ALA A 129 -16.26 -0.06 -7.94
CA ALA A 129 -17.04 -0.96 -8.79
C ALA A 129 -16.29 -1.25 -10.09
N ASP A 130 -16.49 -2.43 -10.65
CA ASP A 130 -15.98 -2.80 -11.97
C ASP A 130 -16.79 -2.13 -13.11
N ALA A 131 -16.37 -2.37 -14.36
CA ALA A 131 -17.05 -1.84 -15.55
C ALA A 131 -18.49 -2.41 -15.76
N HIS A 132 -18.85 -3.47 -15.05
CA HIS A 132 -20.18 -4.09 -15.11
C HIS A 132 -21.09 -3.61 -13.97
N GLY A 133 -20.56 -2.78 -13.05
CA GLY A 133 -21.29 -2.28 -11.90
C GLY A 133 -21.24 -3.20 -10.68
N ASN A 134 -20.44 -4.27 -10.69
CA ASN A 134 -20.26 -5.11 -9.51
C ASN A 134 -19.42 -4.37 -8.48
N VAL A 135 -19.86 -4.39 -7.23
CA VAL A 135 -19.15 -3.76 -6.12
C VAL A 135 -17.98 -4.62 -5.69
N GLU A 136 -16.76 -4.08 -5.85
CA GLU A 136 -15.50 -4.75 -5.50
C GLU A 136 -15.05 -4.39 -4.08
N GLU A 137 -15.24 -3.13 -3.68
CA GLU A 137 -14.78 -2.62 -2.38
C GLU A 137 -15.83 -1.67 -1.79
N VAL A 138 -16.03 -1.73 -0.48
CA VAL A 138 -16.86 -0.79 0.29
C VAL A 138 -16.04 -0.24 1.44
N ASN A 139 -15.95 1.09 1.53
CA ASN A 139 -15.20 1.80 2.54
C ASN A 139 -16.13 2.61 3.45
N HIS A 140 -16.10 2.31 4.73
CA HIS A 140 -16.72 3.10 5.77
C HIS A 140 -15.63 3.82 6.57
N TYR A 141 -15.76 5.12 6.72
CA TYR A 141 -14.78 5.94 7.44
C TYR A 141 -15.38 6.49 8.72
N ASN A 142 -14.58 6.52 9.78
CA ASN A 142 -14.90 7.30 10.95
C ASN A 142 -14.64 8.82 10.68
N PRO A 143 -15.07 9.72 11.58
CA PRO A 143 -14.88 11.17 11.38
C PRO A 143 -13.42 11.62 11.21
N TYR A 144 -12.45 10.79 11.59
CA TYR A 144 -11.01 11.07 11.46
C TYR A 144 -10.37 10.42 10.22
N GLY A 145 -11.18 9.84 9.31
CA GLY A 145 -10.71 9.25 8.05
C GLY A 145 -10.17 7.82 8.17
N ALA A 146 -10.15 7.22 9.36
CA ALA A 146 -9.76 5.81 9.49
C ALA A 146 -10.91 4.89 9.05
N LEU A 147 -10.56 3.76 8.40
CA LEU A 147 -11.52 2.76 7.99
C LEU A 147 -12.18 2.08 9.19
N MET A 148 -13.48 1.88 9.13
CA MET A 148 -14.24 1.13 10.12
C MET A 148 -14.22 -0.37 9.82
N GLY A 149 -14.45 -1.20 10.85
CA GLY A 149 -14.36 -2.65 10.76
C GLY A 149 -15.42 -3.32 9.87
N ASP A 150 -16.48 -2.61 9.51
CA ASP A 150 -17.51 -3.07 8.58
C ASP A 150 -17.19 -2.79 7.10
N SER A 151 -16.03 -2.18 6.80
CA SER A 151 -15.51 -2.03 5.46
C SER A 151 -15.21 -3.39 4.84
N ARG A 152 -15.56 -3.56 3.55
CA ARG A 152 -15.34 -4.81 2.81
C ARG A 152 -14.26 -4.65 1.76
N ASN A 153 -13.33 -5.61 1.69
CA ASN A 153 -12.22 -5.65 0.74
C ASN A 153 -11.34 -4.38 0.74
N ALA A 154 -11.36 -3.61 1.82
CA ALA A 154 -10.72 -2.30 1.92
C ALA A 154 -9.18 -2.33 1.76
N ALA A 155 -8.56 -3.52 1.71
CA ALA A 155 -7.14 -3.71 1.47
C ALA A 155 -6.78 -3.85 -0.02
N THR A 156 -7.77 -3.91 -0.93
CA THR A 156 -7.56 -4.20 -2.35
C THR A 156 -6.84 -3.07 -3.07
N GLN A 157 -7.19 -1.82 -2.73
CA GLN A 157 -6.50 -0.65 -3.29
C GLN A 157 -6.11 0.36 -2.20
N PRO A 158 -4.93 1.00 -2.30
CA PRO A 158 -4.42 1.91 -1.27
C PRO A 158 -4.94 3.35 -1.37
N TYR A 159 -5.52 3.74 -2.50
CA TYR A 159 -5.95 5.13 -2.77
C TYR A 159 -7.37 5.34 -2.27
N LYS A 160 -7.50 5.91 -1.06
CA LYS A 160 -8.80 6.06 -0.37
C LYS A 160 -9.41 7.46 -0.51
N TYR A 161 -8.62 8.44 -0.95
CA TYR A 161 -8.97 9.87 -1.04
C TYR A 161 -8.58 10.43 -2.38
#